data_bd735c403837f5fee64ce5cf5435574d
#
_entry.id   bd735c403837f5fee64ce5cf5435574d
#
_cell.length_a   1.000
_cell.length_b   1.000
_cell.length_c   1.000
_cell.angle_alpha   90.00
_cell.angle_beta   90.00
_cell.angle_gamma   90.00
#
_symmetry.space_group_name_H-M   'P 1'
#
loop_
_entity.id
_entity.type
_entity.pdbx_description
1 polymer ?
#
loop_
_entity_poly.entity_id
_entity_poly.type
_entity_poly.pdbx_seq_one_letter_code
_entity_poly.pdbx_strand_id
1 'polypeptide(L)'
;LIMVIKKNFGVLIRELRIKSGFGQRELASKIGIAASYLNDIEKEKRTAPKQAVIKKLSKLLKVNINDLNDLAGISKGNVAPDISEYIENNPRIVSLIRSIKENNLNENQIEEIEFSLNKNNSKALIIAAGLGSRLKKHTKNLPKCMLDFGGKTLLQRQLDSYKKCGIKDISIIRGYKKEKINYKGIKYFENTDYENNNVLNSVFYAEKIINGNIIISYSDILFDPSVVQRALDSVHDISVVVDIDWRGYYVGRKDHPISEAE
;
A
#
# COMPACT_ATOMS: atom_id res chain seq x y z
N LEU A 1 12.14 0.27 0.02
CA LEU A 1 12.94 0.86 -1.07
C LEU A 1 14.39 1.01 -0.62
N ILE A 2 14.67 1.70 0.49
CA ILE A 2 16.04 1.99 1.00
C ILE A 2 16.88 0.72 1.22
N MET A 3 16.27 -0.39 1.63
CA MET A 3 16.97 -1.67 1.84
C MET A 3 17.44 -2.33 0.52
N VAL A 4 16.81 -2.01 -0.59
CA VAL A 4 17.14 -2.54 -1.93
C VAL A 4 18.27 -1.72 -2.58
N ILE A 5 18.28 -0.41 -2.40
CA ILE A 5 19.28 0.50 -3.03
C ILE A 5 20.73 0.28 -2.51
N LYS A 6 20.91 -0.31 -1.33
CA LYS A 6 22.24 -0.68 -0.80
C LYS A 6 22.87 -1.92 -1.45
N LYS A 7 22.15 -2.60 -2.37
CA LYS A 7 22.63 -3.82 -3.04
C LYS A 7 22.84 -3.56 -4.53
N ASN A 8 23.84 -4.21 -5.08
CA ASN A 8 24.06 -4.19 -6.52
C ASN A 8 23.06 -5.11 -7.22
N PHE A 9 22.72 -4.80 -8.49
CA PHE A 9 21.73 -5.53 -9.29
C PHE A 9 21.99 -7.04 -9.31
N GLY A 10 23.22 -7.46 -9.59
CA GLY A 10 23.59 -8.86 -9.70
C GLY A 10 23.46 -9.63 -8.39
N VAL A 11 23.88 -9.01 -7.28
CA VAL A 11 23.78 -9.58 -5.93
C VAL A 11 22.31 -9.81 -5.57
N LEU A 12 21.44 -8.82 -5.80
CA LEU A 12 20.02 -8.95 -5.54
C LEU A 12 19.37 -10.08 -6.36
N ILE A 13 19.66 -10.15 -7.66
CA ILE A 13 19.13 -11.22 -8.52
C ILE A 13 19.54 -12.60 -8.01
N ARG A 14 20.80 -12.78 -7.60
CA ARG A 14 21.27 -14.04 -7.03
C ARG A 14 20.52 -14.43 -5.75
N GLU A 15 20.37 -13.48 -4.82
CA GLU A 15 19.65 -13.73 -3.56
C GLU A 15 18.20 -14.12 -3.81
N LEU A 16 17.49 -13.36 -4.65
CA LEU A 16 16.09 -13.62 -4.99
C LEU A 16 15.92 -14.95 -5.72
N ARG A 17 16.84 -15.30 -6.61
CA ARG A 17 16.86 -16.61 -7.28
C ARG A 17 16.95 -17.75 -6.28
N ILE A 18 17.91 -17.68 -5.36
CA ILE A 18 18.13 -18.70 -4.32
C ILE A 18 16.89 -18.79 -3.41
N LYS A 19 16.37 -17.65 -2.96
CA LYS A 19 15.15 -17.57 -2.12
C LYS A 19 13.94 -18.17 -2.81
N SER A 20 13.85 -18.02 -4.14
CA SER A 20 12.75 -18.55 -4.95
C SER A 20 12.96 -20.01 -5.37
N GLY A 21 14.05 -20.67 -4.94
CA GLY A 21 14.34 -22.08 -5.21
C GLY A 21 14.83 -22.37 -6.64
N PHE A 22 15.16 -21.34 -7.45
CA PHE A 22 15.60 -21.56 -8.83
C PHE A 22 17.07 -21.92 -8.92
N GLY A 23 17.36 -22.98 -9.70
CA GLY A 23 18.69 -23.23 -10.22
C GLY A 23 19.11 -22.14 -11.23
N GLN A 24 20.44 -21.86 -11.34
CA GLN A 24 20.91 -20.81 -12.24
C GLN A 24 20.57 -21.11 -13.73
N ARG A 25 20.74 -22.36 -14.16
CA ARG A 25 20.38 -22.80 -15.54
C ARG A 25 18.87 -22.72 -15.78
N GLU A 26 18.09 -23.06 -14.77
CA GLU A 26 16.62 -23.02 -14.85
C GLU A 26 16.11 -21.59 -14.99
N LEU A 27 16.57 -20.67 -14.14
CA LEU A 27 16.16 -19.27 -14.24
C LEU A 27 16.59 -18.67 -15.58
N ALA A 28 17.84 -18.92 -16.03
CA ALA A 28 18.35 -18.43 -17.30
C ALA A 28 17.47 -18.89 -18.48
N SER A 29 17.07 -20.18 -18.51
CA SER A 29 16.16 -20.74 -19.52
C SER A 29 14.81 -20.04 -19.49
N LYS A 30 14.19 -19.86 -18.32
CA LYS A 30 12.88 -19.22 -18.17
C LYS A 30 12.87 -17.75 -18.63
N ILE A 31 13.96 -17.02 -18.42
CA ILE A 31 14.06 -15.62 -18.87
C ILE A 31 14.60 -15.47 -20.30
N GLY A 32 15.09 -16.56 -20.90
CA GLY A 32 15.54 -16.61 -22.31
C GLY A 32 16.95 -16.04 -22.50
N ILE A 33 17.88 -16.33 -21.59
CA ILE A 33 19.31 -15.96 -21.71
C ILE A 33 20.21 -17.17 -21.45
N ALA A 34 21.48 -17.07 -21.84
CA ALA A 34 22.48 -18.09 -21.53
C ALA A 34 22.78 -18.12 -20.02
N ALA A 35 23.00 -19.32 -19.46
CA ALA A 35 23.35 -19.49 -18.05
C ALA A 35 24.67 -18.80 -17.66
N SER A 36 25.65 -18.80 -18.57
CA SER A 36 26.91 -18.06 -18.42
C SER A 36 26.68 -16.56 -18.30
N TYR A 37 25.76 -15.99 -19.09
CA TYR A 37 25.41 -14.58 -19.05
C TYR A 37 24.72 -14.22 -17.74
N LEU A 38 23.81 -15.05 -17.22
CA LEU A 38 23.21 -14.86 -15.91
C LEU A 38 24.25 -14.92 -14.79
N ASN A 39 25.19 -15.89 -14.87
CA ASN A 39 26.29 -16.00 -13.90
C ASN A 39 27.18 -14.75 -13.89
N ASP A 40 27.46 -14.19 -15.06
CA ASP A 40 28.26 -12.97 -15.17
C ASP A 40 27.54 -11.76 -14.58
N ILE A 41 26.21 -11.66 -14.74
CA ILE A 41 25.37 -10.63 -14.09
C ILE A 41 25.40 -10.82 -12.57
N GLU A 42 25.15 -12.04 -12.07
CA GLU A 42 25.12 -12.34 -10.63
C GLU A 42 26.49 -12.12 -9.95
N LYS A 43 27.58 -12.19 -10.69
CA LYS A 43 28.96 -11.92 -10.23
C LYS A 43 29.42 -10.48 -10.54
N GLU A 44 28.52 -9.63 -11.04
CA GLU A 44 28.81 -8.23 -11.39
C GLU A 44 29.90 -8.04 -12.46
N LYS A 45 30.18 -9.09 -13.20
CA LYS A 45 31.08 -9.02 -14.36
C LYS A 45 30.43 -8.36 -15.57
N ARG A 46 29.09 -8.20 -15.55
CA ARG A 46 28.27 -7.53 -16.55
C ARG A 46 27.21 -6.67 -15.90
N THR A 47 26.90 -5.56 -16.55
CA THR A 47 25.80 -4.66 -16.16
C THR A 47 24.45 -5.36 -16.33
N ALA A 48 23.39 -4.75 -15.79
CA ALA A 48 22.02 -5.25 -15.90
C ALA A 48 21.60 -5.51 -17.36
N PRO A 49 20.77 -6.55 -17.59
CA PRO A 49 20.35 -6.96 -18.94
C PRO A 49 19.36 -5.97 -19.57
N LYS A 50 18.89 -6.28 -20.79
CA LYS A 50 17.85 -5.50 -21.49
C LYS A 50 16.51 -5.52 -20.72
N GLN A 51 15.71 -4.48 -20.89
CA GLN A 51 14.41 -4.27 -20.22
C GLN A 51 13.46 -5.48 -20.30
N ALA A 52 13.43 -6.16 -21.44
CA ALA A 52 12.59 -7.36 -21.61
C ALA A 52 12.97 -8.51 -20.66
N VAL A 53 14.26 -8.64 -20.32
CA VAL A 53 14.76 -9.63 -19.35
C VAL A 53 14.44 -9.19 -17.92
N ILE A 54 14.59 -7.88 -17.61
CA ILE A 54 14.25 -7.31 -16.30
C ILE A 54 12.77 -7.53 -16.00
N LYS A 55 11.87 -7.33 -16.97
CA LYS A 55 10.43 -7.62 -16.83
C LYS A 55 10.14 -9.08 -16.49
N LYS A 56 10.88 -10.02 -17.12
CA LYS A 56 10.73 -11.45 -16.82
C LYS A 56 11.25 -11.78 -15.42
N LEU A 57 12.40 -11.22 -15.03
CA LEU A 57 12.98 -11.39 -13.69
C LEU A 57 12.01 -10.89 -12.62
N SER A 58 11.45 -9.68 -12.77
CA SER A 58 10.46 -9.12 -11.84
C SER A 58 9.29 -10.06 -11.61
N LYS A 59 8.71 -10.62 -12.70
CA LYS A 59 7.57 -11.57 -12.61
C LYS A 59 7.93 -12.88 -11.93
N LEU A 60 9.06 -13.49 -12.31
CA LEU A 60 9.47 -14.80 -11.78
C LEU A 60 9.96 -14.74 -10.35
N LEU A 61 10.66 -13.69 -9.98
CA LEU A 61 11.22 -13.50 -8.65
C LEU A 61 10.27 -12.73 -7.71
N LYS A 62 9.09 -12.32 -8.19
CA LYS A 62 8.06 -11.56 -7.44
C LYS A 62 8.61 -10.31 -6.76
N VAL A 63 9.42 -9.55 -7.48
CA VAL A 63 10.02 -8.30 -7.03
C VAL A 63 9.47 -7.13 -7.85
N ASN A 64 9.37 -5.95 -7.23
CA ASN A 64 8.88 -4.75 -7.90
C ASN A 64 9.78 -4.42 -9.10
N ILE A 65 9.17 -4.13 -10.25
CA ILE A 65 9.90 -3.82 -11.46
C ILE A 65 10.68 -2.51 -11.37
N ASN A 66 10.16 -1.54 -10.63
CA ASN A 66 10.82 -0.24 -10.45
C ASN A 66 12.13 -0.41 -9.67
N ASP A 67 12.14 -1.24 -8.60
CA ASP A 67 13.35 -1.53 -7.84
C ASP A 67 14.45 -2.14 -8.73
N LEU A 68 14.06 -3.04 -9.64
CA LEU A 68 15.02 -3.63 -10.59
C LEU A 68 15.47 -2.64 -11.66
N ASN A 69 14.60 -1.73 -12.11
CA ASN A 69 14.95 -0.70 -13.09
C ASN A 69 15.94 0.30 -12.49
N ASP A 70 15.71 0.73 -11.25
CA ASP A 70 16.59 1.66 -10.54
C ASP A 70 17.99 1.07 -10.37
N LEU A 71 18.07 -0.17 -9.87
CA LEU A 71 19.36 -0.86 -9.75
C LEU A 71 20.03 -1.11 -11.11
N ALA A 72 19.23 -1.38 -12.15
CA ALA A 72 19.76 -1.54 -13.50
C ALA A 72 20.34 -0.23 -14.07
N GLY A 73 19.67 0.89 -13.78
CA GLY A 73 20.18 2.22 -14.10
C GLY A 73 21.50 2.48 -13.39
N ILE A 74 21.53 2.33 -12.07
CA ILE A 74 22.74 2.52 -11.24
C ILE A 74 23.90 1.65 -11.74
N SER A 75 23.65 0.37 -12.07
CA SER A 75 24.71 -0.55 -12.54
C SER A 75 25.33 -0.14 -13.88
N LYS A 76 24.64 0.72 -14.65
CA LYS A 76 25.09 1.28 -15.93
C LYS A 76 25.63 2.71 -15.80
N GLY A 77 25.61 3.29 -14.60
CA GLY A 77 25.96 4.69 -14.35
C GLY A 77 24.92 5.66 -14.93
N ASN A 78 23.68 5.21 -15.10
CA ASN A 78 22.58 5.98 -15.67
C ASN A 78 21.33 5.95 -14.76
N VAL A 79 20.39 6.85 -14.99
CA VAL A 79 19.05 6.77 -14.40
C VAL A 79 18.24 5.66 -15.09
N ALA A 80 17.25 5.12 -14.41
CA ALA A 80 16.31 4.16 -15.01
C ALA A 80 15.65 4.76 -16.27
N PRO A 81 15.42 3.97 -17.35
CA PRO A 81 14.92 4.49 -18.62
C PRO A 81 13.58 5.23 -18.52
N ASP A 82 12.67 4.76 -17.69
CA ASP A 82 11.37 5.40 -17.42
C ASP A 82 11.52 6.77 -16.73
N ILE A 83 12.50 6.90 -15.84
CA ILE A 83 12.85 8.18 -15.18
C ILE A 83 13.49 9.13 -16.18
N SER A 84 14.40 8.64 -17.06
CA SER A 84 15.00 9.47 -18.12
C SER A 84 13.93 10.04 -19.04
N GLU A 85 13.01 9.21 -19.53
CA GLU A 85 11.89 9.62 -20.37
C GLU A 85 10.99 10.66 -19.69
N TYR A 86 10.71 10.45 -18.40
CA TYR A 86 9.92 11.39 -17.59
C TYR A 86 10.62 12.75 -17.45
N ILE A 87 11.92 12.76 -17.20
CA ILE A 87 12.73 13.99 -17.10
C ILE A 87 12.73 14.76 -18.43
N GLU A 88 12.93 14.06 -19.54
CA GLU A 88 12.94 14.67 -20.90
C GLU A 88 11.61 15.37 -21.23
N ASN A 89 10.49 14.76 -20.84
CA ASN A 89 9.16 15.29 -21.08
C ASN A 89 8.71 16.37 -20.06
N ASN A 90 9.48 16.57 -18.97
CA ASN A 90 9.14 17.50 -17.88
C ASN A 90 10.31 18.40 -17.49
N PRO A 91 10.60 19.49 -18.23
CA PRO A 91 11.77 20.36 -17.98
C PRO A 91 11.86 20.92 -16.54
N ARG A 92 10.71 21.12 -15.87
CA ARG A 92 10.68 21.57 -14.46
C ARG A 92 11.31 20.58 -13.50
N ILE A 93 11.30 19.27 -13.82
CA ILE A 93 11.95 18.24 -13.01
C ILE A 93 13.46 18.41 -13.03
N VAL A 94 14.04 18.79 -14.16
CA VAL A 94 15.48 19.11 -14.28
C VAL A 94 15.86 20.24 -13.31
N SER A 95 15.04 21.30 -13.27
CA SER A 95 15.25 22.43 -12.35
C SER A 95 15.16 21.99 -10.88
N LEU A 96 14.16 21.16 -10.54
CA LEU A 96 14.01 20.60 -9.18
C LEU A 96 15.23 19.76 -8.77
N ILE A 97 15.71 18.86 -9.64
CA ILE A 97 16.89 18.03 -9.39
C ILE A 97 18.12 18.91 -9.20
N ARG A 98 18.28 19.99 -9.98
CA ARG A 98 19.38 20.95 -9.78
C ARG A 98 19.29 21.62 -8.41
N SER A 99 18.11 22.09 -8.02
CA SER A 99 17.91 22.71 -6.70
C SER A 99 18.24 21.74 -5.55
N ILE A 100 17.85 20.47 -5.66
CA ILE A 100 18.21 19.42 -4.69
C ILE A 100 19.74 19.30 -4.60
N LYS A 101 20.42 19.24 -5.75
CA LYS A 101 21.89 19.12 -5.83
C LYS A 101 22.58 20.36 -5.26
N GLU A 102 22.15 21.56 -5.63
CA GLU A 102 22.75 22.83 -5.23
C GLU A 102 22.62 23.10 -3.72
N ASN A 103 21.51 22.68 -3.12
CA ASN A 103 21.28 22.82 -1.69
C ASN A 103 21.91 21.69 -0.86
N ASN A 104 22.58 20.72 -1.48
CA ASN A 104 23.24 19.57 -0.81
C ASN A 104 22.32 18.93 0.25
N LEU A 105 21.06 18.64 -0.11
CA LEU A 105 20.10 18.05 0.81
C LEU A 105 20.68 16.76 1.42
N ASN A 106 20.62 16.67 2.75
CA ASN A 106 20.99 15.45 3.45
C ASN A 106 19.89 14.39 3.36
N GLU A 107 20.18 13.16 3.80
CA GLU A 107 19.28 12.02 3.70
C GLU A 107 17.91 12.32 4.37
N ASN A 108 17.92 12.93 5.56
CA ASN A 108 16.68 13.28 6.29
C ASN A 108 15.80 14.28 5.51
N GLN A 109 16.40 15.28 4.88
CA GLN A 109 15.68 16.27 4.09
C GLN A 109 15.06 15.64 2.81
N ILE A 110 15.74 14.67 2.21
CA ILE A 110 15.22 13.90 1.09
C ILE A 110 14.04 13.04 1.55
N GLU A 111 14.15 12.37 2.70
CA GLU A 111 13.08 11.59 3.31
C GLU A 111 11.84 12.45 3.62
N GLU A 112 12.02 13.68 4.10
CA GLU A 112 10.92 14.63 4.34
C GLU A 112 10.18 14.99 3.04
N ILE A 113 10.92 15.21 1.95
CA ILE A 113 10.32 15.49 0.63
C ILE A 113 9.55 14.26 0.13
N GLU A 114 10.15 13.08 0.19
CA GLU A 114 9.49 11.83 -0.19
C GLU A 114 8.23 11.59 0.64
N PHE A 115 8.30 11.80 1.94
CA PHE A 115 7.16 11.70 2.84
C PHE A 115 6.04 12.66 2.45
N SER A 116 6.37 13.92 2.16
CA SER A 116 5.41 14.93 1.72
C SER A 116 4.70 14.55 0.42
N LEU A 117 5.44 14.02 -0.56
CA LEU A 117 4.89 13.54 -1.83
C LEU A 117 3.99 12.33 -1.62
N ASN A 118 4.39 11.37 -0.80
CA ASN A 118 3.63 10.16 -0.49
C ASN A 118 2.35 10.46 0.29
N LYS A 119 2.40 11.40 1.23
CA LYS A 119 1.23 11.88 1.98
C LYS A 119 0.13 12.39 1.06
N ASN A 120 0.47 13.15 0.03
CA ASN A 120 -0.48 13.67 -0.95
C ASN A 120 -1.12 12.58 -1.83
N ASN A 121 -0.52 11.40 -1.90
CA ASN A 121 -1.00 10.23 -2.64
C ASN A 121 -1.57 9.13 -1.73
N SER A 122 -1.87 9.45 -0.47
CA SER A 122 -2.43 8.48 0.47
C SER A 122 -3.80 8.01 0.05
N LYS A 123 -4.08 6.73 0.31
CA LYS A 123 -5.33 6.04 0.01
C LYS A 123 -6.06 5.67 1.28
N ALA A 124 -7.36 5.44 1.19
CA ALA A 124 -8.13 4.83 2.27
C ALA A 124 -8.81 3.54 1.79
N LEU A 125 -8.78 2.51 2.62
CA LEU A 125 -9.49 1.26 2.44
C LEU A 125 -10.40 1.01 3.63
N ILE A 126 -11.71 0.96 3.40
CA ILE A 126 -12.71 0.76 4.45
C ILE A 126 -13.26 -0.67 4.35
N ILE A 127 -13.21 -1.41 5.45
CA ILE A 127 -13.70 -2.78 5.51
C ILE A 127 -15.16 -2.77 5.96
N ALA A 128 -16.09 -3.05 5.04
CA ALA A 128 -17.54 -2.98 5.24
C ALA A 128 -18.25 -4.28 4.82
N ALA A 129 -17.58 -5.42 4.94
CA ALA A 129 -18.11 -6.71 4.48
C ALA A 129 -18.95 -7.46 5.54
N GLY A 130 -18.78 -7.15 6.83
CA GLY A 130 -19.32 -7.92 7.94
C GLY A 130 -20.85 -7.90 8.07
N LEU A 131 -21.38 -8.99 8.63
CA LEU A 131 -22.83 -9.20 8.86
C LEU A 131 -23.46 -8.24 9.90
N GLY A 132 -22.68 -7.76 10.88
CA GLY A 132 -23.20 -6.94 11.97
C GLY A 132 -24.26 -7.66 12.85
N SER A 133 -24.18 -8.97 12.97
CA SER A 133 -25.17 -9.86 13.58
C SER A 133 -25.55 -9.47 15.02
N ARG A 134 -24.62 -8.90 15.79
CA ARG A 134 -24.88 -8.45 17.19
C ARG A 134 -25.97 -7.38 17.27
N LEU A 135 -26.19 -6.57 16.24
CA LEU A 135 -27.22 -5.52 16.21
C LEU A 135 -28.60 -6.01 15.77
N LYS A 136 -28.78 -7.31 15.53
CA LYS A 136 -30.05 -8.02 15.29
C LYS A 136 -31.00 -7.25 14.32
N LYS A 137 -32.07 -6.68 14.87
CA LYS A 137 -33.11 -5.99 14.09
C LYS A 137 -32.62 -4.79 13.27
N HIS A 138 -31.57 -4.13 13.74
CA HIS A 138 -31.03 -2.92 13.09
C HIS A 138 -30.22 -3.24 11.83
N THR A 139 -29.62 -4.43 11.76
CA THR A 139 -28.80 -4.85 10.63
C THR A 139 -29.43 -5.93 9.77
N LYS A 140 -30.70 -6.31 10.02
CA LYS A 140 -31.40 -7.32 9.23
C LYS A 140 -31.45 -7.00 7.72
N ASN A 141 -31.63 -5.72 7.37
CA ASN A 141 -31.80 -5.28 5.99
C ASN A 141 -30.77 -4.22 5.57
N LEU A 142 -29.79 -3.91 6.42
CA LEU A 142 -28.85 -2.83 6.22
C LEU A 142 -27.49 -3.17 6.83
N PRO A 143 -26.35 -2.96 6.12
CA PRO A 143 -25.03 -3.11 6.71
C PRO A 143 -24.85 -2.16 7.91
N LYS A 144 -24.10 -2.58 8.93
CA LYS A 144 -23.84 -1.78 10.14
C LYS A 144 -23.34 -0.36 9.83
N CYS A 145 -22.48 -0.21 8.86
CA CYS A 145 -21.91 1.06 8.44
C CYS A 145 -22.92 2.03 7.81
N MET A 146 -24.09 1.52 7.40
CA MET A 146 -25.18 2.32 6.81
C MET A 146 -26.24 2.74 7.82
N LEU A 147 -26.04 2.44 9.11
CA LEU A 147 -26.92 2.96 10.17
C LEU A 147 -26.76 4.47 10.26
N ASP A 148 -27.92 5.15 10.42
CA ASP A 148 -27.96 6.61 10.57
C ASP A 148 -27.57 7.03 11.99
N PHE A 149 -26.72 8.04 12.07
CA PHE A 149 -26.30 8.70 13.31
C PHE A 149 -26.41 10.21 13.12
N GLY A 150 -27.55 10.76 13.47
CA GLY A 150 -27.79 12.20 13.37
C GLY A 150 -27.77 12.71 11.92
N GLY A 151 -28.54 12.08 11.04
CA GLY A 151 -28.73 12.50 9.66
C GLY A 151 -27.64 12.08 8.68
N LYS A 152 -26.64 11.31 9.12
CA LYS A 152 -25.59 10.73 8.26
C LYS A 152 -25.25 9.32 8.70
N THR A 153 -24.99 8.43 7.74
CA THR A 153 -24.51 7.08 8.05
C THR A 153 -23.10 7.10 8.66
N LEU A 154 -22.75 6.04 9.41
CA LEU A 154 -21.37 5.87 9.91
C LEU A 154 -20.35 5.98 8.77
N LEU A 155 -20.61 5.28 7.67
CA LEU A 155 -19.74 5.27 6.51
C LEU A 155 -19.61 6.66 5.87
N GLN A 156 -20.71 7.44 5.77
CA GLN A 156 -20.65 8.82 5.26
C GLN A 156 -19.73 9.69 6.12
N ARG A 157 -19.80 9.55 7.46
CA ARG A 157 -18.94 10.31 8.36
C ARG A 157 -17.48 9.99 8.17
N GLN A 158 -17.13 8.72 7.98
CA GLN A 158 -15.76 8.32 7.66
C GLN A 158 -15.28 8.89 6.33
N LEU A 159 -16.13 8.80 5.28
CA LEU A 159 -15.83 9.38 3.97
C LEU A 159 -15.60 10.90 4.05
N ASP A 160 -16.42 11.60 4.85
CA ASP A 160 -16.25 13.04 5.07
C ASP A 160 -14.92 13.35 5.79
N SER A 161 -14.53 12.54 6.79
CA SER A 161 -13.25 12.71 7.50
C SER A 161 -12.04 12.49 6.58
N TYR A 162 -12.06 11.44 5.77
CA TYR A 162 -11.01 11.19 4.79
C TYR A 162 -10.88 12.31 3.75
N LYS A 163 -12.01 12.76 3.19
CA LYS A 163 -12.04 13.85 2.21
C LYS A 163 -11.53 15.18 2.80
N LYS A 164 -11.87 15.50 4.06
CA LYS A 164 -11.36 16.69 4.76
C LYS A 164 -9.84 16.67 4.91
N CYS A 165 -9.23 15.48 5.02
CA CYS A 165 -7.78 15.30 5.07
C CYS A 165 -7.13 15.16 3.68
N GLY A 166 -7.87 15.43 2.59
CA GLY A 166 -7.35 15.42 1.22
C GLY A 166 -7.23 14.04 0.58
N ILE A 167 -7.68 12.97 1.23
CA ILE A 167 -7.66 11.62 0.65
C ILE A 167 -8.76 11.52 -0.40
N LYS A 168 -8.36 11.35 -1.67
CA LYS A 168 -9.26 11.26 -2.83
C LYS A 168 -9.45 9.82 -3.31
N ASP A 169 -8.45 8.97 -3.17
CA ASP A 169 -8.50 7.55 -3.55
C ASP A 169 -9.03 6.72 -2.38
N ILE A 170 -10.35 6.54 -2.35
CA ILE A 170 -11.04 5.78 -1.32
C ILE A 170 -11.65 4.53 -1.92
N SER A 171 -11.40 3.41 -1.28
CA SER A 171 -11.93 2.10 -1.65
C SER A 171 -12.69 1.48 -0.49
N ILE A 172 -13.72 0.69 -0.80
CA ILE A 172 -14.53 0.00 0.20
C ILE A 172 -14.65 -1.48 -0.18
N ILE A 173 -14.38 -2.35 0.78
CA ILE A 173 -14.64 -3.79 0.65
C ILE A 173 -16.06 -4.04 1.16
N ARG A 174 -16.93 -4.53 0.28
CA ARG A 174 -18.33 -4.84 0.57
C ARG A 174 -18.55 -6.34 0.65
N GLY A 175 -19.53 -6.75 1.42
CA GLY A 175 -19.99 -8.15 1.50
C GLY A 175 -21.49 -8.19 1.74
N TYR A 176 -21.90 -8.28 3.02
CA TYR A 176 -23.30 -8.30 3.41
C TYR A 176 -24.07 -7.07 2.89
N LYS A 177 -25.19 -7.32 2.20
CA LYS A 177 -26.06 -6.26 1.64
C LYS A 177 -25.29 -5.21 0.84
N LYS A 178 -24.32 -5.64 0.05
CA LYS A 178 -23.40 -4.80 -0.73
C LYS A 178 -24.09 -3.76 -1.59
N GLU A 179 -25.30 -4.05 -2.09
CA GLU A 179 -26.12 -3.16 -2.90
C GLU A 179 -26.56 -1.89 -2.14
N LYS A 180 -26.54 -1.90 -0.81
CA LYS A 180 -26.86 -0.74 0.02
C LYS A 180 -25.70 0.24 0.17
N ILE A 181 -24.49 -0.18 -0.16
CA ILE A 181 -23.29 0.67 -0.09
C ILE A 181 -22.98 1.15 -1.51
N ASN A 182 -23.43 2.37 -1.84
CA ASN A 182 -23.25 2.94 -3.18
C ASN A 182 -22.99 4.45 -3.12
N TYR A 183 -21.74 4.86 -3.10
CA TYR A 183 -21.28 6.25 -3.09
C TYR A 183 -20.56 6.59 -4.40
N LYS A 184 -20.78 7.77 -4.96
CA LYS A 184 -20.09 8.23 -6.16
C LYS A 184 -18.58 8.43 -5.90
N GLY A 185 -17.75 8.02 -6.86
CA GLY A 185 -16.30 8.22 -6.82
C GLY A 185 -15.55 7.30 -5.88
N ILE A 186 -16.20 6.22 -5.41
CA ILE A 186 -15.60 5.19 -4.57
C ILE A 186 -15.33 3.94 -5.40
N LYS A 187 -14.16 3.31 -5.20
CA LYS A 187 -13.84 2.00 -5.76
C LYS A 187 -14.38 0.91 -4.83
N TYR A 188 -14.92 -0.14 -5.39
CA TYR A 188 -15.50 -1.24 -4.63
C TYR A 188 -14.79 -2.55 -4.91
N PHE A 189 -14.51 -3.27 -3.82
CA PHE A 189 -14.09 -4.67 -3.83
C PHE A 189 -15.17 -5.51 -3.16
N GLU A 190 -15.34 -6.74 -3.60
CA GLU A 190 -16.40 -7.61 -3.08
C GLU A 190 -15.80 -8.83 -2.40
N ASN A 191 -16.02 -8.92 -1.09
CA ASN A 191 -15.76 -10.14 -0.36
C ASN A 191 -16.98 -11.05 -0.51
N THR A 192 -16.86 -12.07 -1.36
CA THR A 192 -17.95 -13.02 -1.64
C THR A 192 -18.08 -14.10 -0.57
N ASP A 193 -17.08 -14.24 0.29
CA ASP A 193 -17.04 -15.25 1.36
C ASP A 193 -17.10 -14.60 2.77
N TYR A 194 -17.78 -13.46 2.88
CA TYR A 194 -17.82 -12.67 4.11
C TYR A 194 -18.45 -13.39 5.32
N GLU A 195 -19.20 -14.46 5.09
CA GLU A 195 -19.82 -15.27 6.15
C GLU A 195 -18.84 -16.22 6.82
N ASN A 196 -17.81 -16.67 6.09
CA ASN A 196 -16.89 -17.73 6.53
C ASN A 196 -15.45 -17.25 6.74
N ASN A 197 -15.16 -15.97 6.46
CA ASN A 197 -13.81 -15.46 6.59
C ASN A 197 -13.69 -14.31 7.62
N ASN A 198 -12.46 -14.01 7.99
CA ASN A 198 -12.15 -12.96 8.94
C ASN A 198 -11.82 -11.62 8.25
N VAL A 199 -11.56 -10.60 9.06
CA VAL A 199 -11.23 -9.24 8.59
C VAL A 199 -9.98 -9.20 7.72
N LEU A 200 -8.92 -9.93 8.10
CA LEU A 200 -7.68 -9.97 7.34
C LEU A 200 -7.92 -10.55 5.94
N ASN A 201 -8.68 -11.64 5.85
CA ASN A 201 -9.06 -12.21 4.56
C ASN A 201 -9.87 -11.21 3.71
N SER A 202 -10.73 -10.40 4.35
CA SER A 202 -11.43 -9.32 3.64
C SER A 202 -10.46 -8.34 2.98
N VAL A 203 -9.38 -7.96 3.65
CA VAL A 203 -8.37 -7.03 3.10
C VAL A 203 -7.74 -7.56 1.82
N PHE A 204 -7.49 -8.87 1.71
CA PHE A 204 -6.89 -9.48 0.53
C PHE A 204 -7.75 -9.39 -0.74
N TYR A 205 -9.07 -9.18 -0.64
CA TYR A 205 -9.90 -8.88 -1.82
C TYR A 205 -9.50 -7.56 -2.49
N ALA A 206 -8.81 -6.69 -1.76
CA ALA A 206 -8.30 -5.41 -2.26
C ALA A 206 -6.76 -5.39 -2.39
N GLU A 207 -6.07 -6.54 -2.36
CA GLU A 207 -4.61 -6.66 -2.40
C GLU A 207 -3.95 -5.80 -3.48
N LYS A 208 -4.59 -5.69 -4.65
CA LYS A 208 -4.07 -4.93 -5.81
C LYS A 208 -3.83 -3.45 -5.54
N ILE A 209 -4.51 -2.88 -4.55
CA ILE A 209 -4.36 -1.46 -4.20
C ILE A 209 -3.52 -1.24 -2.94
N ILE A 210 -3.10 -2.30 -2.25
CA ILE A 210 -2.26 -2.22 -1.06
C ILE A 210 -0.82 -1.97 -1.49
N ASN A 211 -0.54 -0.73 -1.86
CA ASN A 211 0.78 -0.23 -2.21
C ASN A 211 0.88 1.26 -1.84
N GLY A 212 2.08 1.71 -1.50
CA GLY A 212 2.29 3.08 -1.00
C GLY A 212 1.56 3.34 0.32
N ASN A 213 1.27 4.61 0.62
CA ASN A 213 0.59 4.98 1.86
C ASN A 213 -0.89 4.67 1.80
N ILE A 214 -1.36 3.84 2.72
CA ILE A 214 -2.77 3.43 2.82
C ILE A 214 -3.23 3.42 4.28
N ILE A 215 -4.39 4.03 4.54
CA ILE A 215 -5.09 3.93 5.83
C ILE A 215 -6.18 2.87 5.69
N ILE A 216 -6.13 1.86 6.54
CA ILE A 216 -7.15 0.80 6.59
C ILE A 216 -8.01 1.03 7.82
N SER A 217 -9.34 1.05 7.66
CA SER A 217 -10.27 1.22 8.77
C SER A 217 -11.43 0.25 8.72
N TYR A 218 -11.98 -0.06 9.89
CA TYR A 218 -13.29 -0.69 10.01
C TYR A 218 -14.38 0.32 9.68
N SER A 219 -15.47 -0.14 9.08
CA SER A 219 -16.60 0.72 8.67
C SER A 219 -17.56 1.09 9.80
N ASP A 220 -17.37 0.52 10.98
CA ASP A 220 -18.27 0.65 12.14
C ASP A 220 -17.67 1.48 13.28
N ILE A 221 -16.59 2.17 13.03
CA ILE A 221 -15.94 3.12 13.94
C ILE A 221 -16.20 4.55 13.49
N LEU A 222 -16.15 5.48 14.42
CA LEU A 222 -16.19 6.92 14.17
C LEU A 222 -14.87 7.54 14.62
N PHE A 223 -14.37 8.44 13.81
CA PHE A 223 -13.16 9.22 14.13
C PHE A 223 -13.26 10.62 13.55
N ASP A 224 -12.62 11.54 14.24
CA ASP A 224 -12.48 12.93 13.80
C ASP A 224 -11.39 13.03 12.70
N PRO A 225 -11.46 14.02 11.79
CA PRO A 225 -10.40 14.28 10.82
C PRO A 225 -9.00 14.41 11.42
N SER A 226 -8.88 14.92 12.65
CA SER A 226 -7.60 15.01 13.35
C SER A 226 -6.92 13.66 13.59
N VAL A 227 -7.69 12.59 13.74
CA VAL A 227 -7.16 11.21 13.86
C VAL A 227 -6.55 10.77 12.53
N VAL A 228 -7.27 11.02 11.42
CA VAL A 228 -6.75 10.75 10.08
C VAL A 228 -5.48 11.54 9.81
N GLN A 229 -5.48 12.83 10.19
CA GLN A 229 -4.31 13.68 10.01
C GLN A 229 -3.09 13.16 10.77
N ARG A 230 -3.26 12.76 12.05
CA ARG A 230 -2.16 12.15 12.83
C ARG A 230 -1.65 10.84 12.24
N ALA A 231 -2.54 10.01 11.67
CA ALA A 231 -2.13 8.81 10.97
C ALA A 231 -1.31 9.11 9.71
N LEU A 232 -1.71 10.16 8.96
CA LEU A 232 -0.99 10.65 7.79
C LEU A 232 0.36 11.29 8.13
N ASP A 233 0.50 11.84 9.33
CA ASP A 233 1.73 12.49 9.82
C ASP A 233 2.73 11.49 10.43
N SER A 234 2.36 10.23 10.54
CA SER A 234 3.26 9.19 11.05
C SER A 234 4.36 8.88 10.05
N VAL A 235 5.60 8.89 10.54
CA VAL A 235 6.82 8.58 9.76
C VAL A 235 7.16 7.07 9.78
N HIS A 236 6.38 6.26 10.46
CA HIS A 236 6.64 4.83 10.60
C HIS A 236 6.03 4.02 9.46
N ASP A 237 6.68 2.94 9.05
CA ASP A 237 6.22 2.03 8.01
C ASP A 237 4.86 1.40 8.34
N ILE A 238 4.60 1.13 9.62
CA ILE A 238 3.34 0.61 10.13
C ILE A 238 2.95 1.38 11.39
N SER A 239 1.74 1.94 11.38
CA SER A 239 1.18 2.67 12.51
C SER A 239 -0.20 2.14 12.86
N VAL A 240 -0.48 1.98 14.14
CA VAL A 240 -1.80 1.57 14.64
C VAL A 240 -2.40 2.72 15.45
N VAL A 241 -3.59 3.12 15.06
CA VAL A 241 -4.37 4.12 15.83
C VAL A 241 -5.07 3.41 16.97
N VAL A 242 -4.82 3.86 18.20
CA VAL A 242 -5.45 3.31 19.42
C VAL A 242 -6.13 4.42 20.21
N ASP A 243 -7.25 4.08 20.85
CA ASP A 243 -7.89 4.95 21.83
C ASP A 243 -7.32 4.61 23.21
N ILE A 244 -6.55 5.53 23.80
CA ILE A 244 -5.93 5.33 25.10
C ILE A 244 -6.93 5.37 26.26
N ASP A 245 -8.09 5.99 26.04
CA ASP A 245 -9.16 6.15 27.04
C ASP A 245 -10.28 5.07 26.88
N TRP A 246 -10.05 4.08 26.01
CA TRP A 246 -11.03 3.03 25.69
C TRP A 246 -11.64 2.34 26.91
N ARG A 247 -10.88 2.17 28.01
CA ARG A 247 -11.36 1.53 29.23
C ARG A 247 -12.53 2.27 29.87
N GLY A 248 -12.56 3.60 29.75
CA GLY A 248 -13.63 4.43 30.27
C GLY A 248 -15.01 4.09 29.70
N TYR A 249 -15.06 3.60 28.47
CA TYR A 249 -16.30 3.16 27.81
C TYR A 249 -16.88 1.87 28.39
N TYR A 250 -16.12 1.12 29.14
CA TYR A 250 -16.56 -0.14 29.75
C TYR A 250 -16.99 0.00 31.21
N VAL A 251 -16.78 1.16 31.82
CA VAL A 251 -17.19 1.44 33.21
C VAL A 251 -18.73 1.35 33.29
N GLY A 252 -19.22 0.44 34.15
CA GLY A 252 -20.67 0.25 34.37
C GLY A 252 -21.41 -0.53 33.28
N ARG A 253 -20.74 -1.02 32.22
CA ARG A 253 -21.36 -1.88 31.21
C ARG A 253 -21.72 -3.25 31.79
N LYS A 254 -22.98 -3.64 31.62
CA LYS A 254 -23.47 -5.00 31.95
C LYS A 254 -23.38 -5.93 30.72
N ASP A 255 -23.68 -5.39 29.53
CA ASP A 255 -23.55 -6.11 28.26
C ASP A 255 -22.21 -5.80 27.64
N HIS A 256 -21.53 -6.81 27.08
CA HIS A 256 -20.19 -6.73 26.51
C HIS A 256 -19.15 -6.16 27.52
N PRO A 257 -18.80 -6.94 28.54
CA PRO A 257 -17.83 -6.53 29.56
C PRO A 257 -16.43 -6.33 28.97
N ILE A 258 -15.54 -5.70 29.75
CA ILE A 258 -14.17 -5.41 29.33
C ILE A 258 -13.39 -6.65 28.88
N SER A 259 -13.75 -7.84 29.37
CA SER A 259 -13.15 -9.12 28.94
C SER A 259 -13.44 -9.48 27.46
N GLU A 260 -14.40 -8.81 26.83
CA GLU A 260 -14.73 -8.96 25.40
C GLU A 260 -14.13 -7.86 24.53
N ALA A 261 -13.33 -6.96 25.11
CA ALA A 261 -12.62 -5.94 24.37
C ALA A 261 -11.40 -6.56 23.66
N GLU A 262 -11.35 -6.40 22.36
CA GLU A 262 -10.24 -6.81 21.49
C GLU A 262 -9.20 -5.69 21.38
#